data_cbc456de5d45338064a425cd75ca1a48
#
_entry.id   cbc456de5d45338064a425cd75ca1a48
#
_cell.length_a   1.000
_cell.length_b   1.000
_cell.length_c   1.000
_cell.angle_alpha   90.00
_cell.angle_beta   90.00
_cell.angle_gamma   90.00
#
_symmetry.space_group_name_H-M   'P 1'
#
loop_
_entity.id
_entity.type
_entity.pdbx_description
1 polymer ?
#
loop_
_entity_poly.entity_id
_entity_poly.type
_entity_poly.pdbx_seq_one_letter_code
_entity_poly.pdbx_strand_id
1 'polypeptide(L)'
;MATKKTAKKTAAAPAPAKKPVVKQTVADLIKANNKALGAAVAAGDAKAVALMYTKTAKLLPPNAPLGKGTKAITAFWQGAVAMGVKGATLKSQEVEQLGTTAIEVGAYTLSGEGGVTLDTGKYLVVWKKEGREWKLHRDIFNSNGAPAA
;
A
#
# COMPACT_ATOMS: atom_id res chain seq x y z
N MET A 1 16.74 -69.70 33.00
CA MET A 1 17.02 -68.31 33.35
C MET A 1 16.46 -67.39 32.29
N ALA A 2 15.38 -66.70 32.57
CA ALA A 2 14.70 -65.80 31.62
C ALA A 2 15.24 -64.40 31.79
N THR A 3 15.92 -63.86 30.76
CA THR A 3 16.38 -62.46 30.74
C THR A 3 15.23 -61.56 30.33
N LYS A 4 14.77 -60.74 31.25
CA LYS A 4 13.77 -59.70 31.00
C LYS A 4 14.42 -58.57 30.19
N LYS A 5 14.00 -58.40 28.94
CA LYS A 5 14.39 -57.29 28.08
C LYS A 5 13.50 -56.12 28.39
N THR A 6 14.02 -55.14 29.10
CA THR A 6 13.34 -53.87 29.39
C THR A 6 13.32 -53.01 28.13
N ALA A 7 12.11 -52.81 27.55
CA ALA A 7 11.93 -51.87 26.46
C ALA A 7 11.98 -50.46 26.97
N LYS A 8 12.99 -49.69 26.55
CA LYS A 8 13.15 -48.27 26.85
C LYS A 8 12.16 -47.49 26.00
N LYS A 9 11.11 -47.00 26.64
CA LYS A 9 10.09 -46.14 25.97
C LYS A 9 10.76 -44.79 25.68
N THR A 10 11.10 -44.55 24.44
CA THR A 10 11.57 -43.24 23.98
C THR A 10 10.39 -42.26 24.01
N ALA A 11 10.48 -41.24 24.89
CA ALA A 11 9.51 -40.16 24.93
C ALA A 11 9.60 -39.36 23.61
N ALA A 12 8.47 -39.20 22.91
CA ALA A 12 8.43 -38.35 21.74
C ALA A 12 8.68 -36.90 22.15
N ALA A 13 9.54 -36.17 21.37
CA ALA A 13 9.79 -34.76 21.60
C ALA A 13 8.48 -33.99 21.46
N PRO A 14 8.19 -32.95 22.30
CA PRO A 14 7.01 -32.14 22.18
C PRO A 14 7.00 -31.45 20.82
N ALA A 15 5.83 -31.41 20.16
CA ALA A 15 5.66 -30.69 18.91
C ALA A 15 6.04 -29.21 19.09
N PRO A 16 6.70 -28.56 18.10
CA PRO A 16 7.05 -27.15 18.21
C PRO A 16 5.77 -26.33 18.43
N ALA A 17 5.79 -25.45 19.43
CA ALA A 17 4.69 -24.56 19.71
C ALA A 17 4.40 -23.73 18.46
N LYS A 18 3.15 -23.74 17.99
CA LYS A 18 2.70 -22.87 16.89
C LYS A 18 2.91 -21.42 17.34
N LYS A 19 3.71 -20.65 16.59
CA LYS A 19 3.83 -19.21 16.82
C LYS A 19 2.43 -18.59 16.74
N PRO A 20 2.04 -17.70 17.69
CA PRO A 20 0.74 -17.03 17.62
C PRO A 20 0.65 -16.29 16.27
N VAL A 21 -0.41 -16.56 15.50
CA VAL A 21 -0.70 -15.84 14.27
C VAL A 21 -1.19 -14.46 14.67
N VAL A 22 -0.32 -13.45 14.51
CA VAL A 22 -0.71 -12.06 14.70
C VAL A 22 -1.62 -11.68 13.53
N LYS A 23 -2.90 -11.42 13.82
CA LYS A 23 -3.86 -10.95 12.81
C LYS A 23 -3.44 -9.57 12.33
N GLN A 24 -3.22 -9.41 11.01
CA GLN A 24 -2.93 -8.11 10.41
C GLN A 24 -4.10 -7.14 10.61
N THR A 25 -3.80 -5.95 11.06
CA THR A 25 -4.76 -4.86 11.14
C THR A 25 -4.98 -4.23 9.77
N VAL A 26 -6.08 -3.49 9.59
CA VAL A 26 -6.31 -2.73 8.36
C VAL A 26 -5.20 -1.70 8.15
N ALA A 27 -4.71 -1.08 9.21
CA ALA A 27 -3.56 -0.17 9.13
C ALA A 27 -2.31 -0.87 8.58
N ASP A 28 -2.02 -2.10 8.99
CA ASP A 28 -0.89 -2.89 8.47
C ASP A 28 -1.08 -3.22 6.99
N LEU A 29 -2.28 -3.59 6.57
CA LEU A 29 -2.61 -3.86 5.18
C LEU A 29 -2.46 -2.61 4.30
N ILE A 30 -2.92 -1.46 4.78
CA ILE A 30 -2.77 -0.18 4.07
C ILE A 30 -1.30 0.19 3.93
N LYS A 31 -0.50 0.04 4.97
CA LYS A 31 0.96 0.28 4.90
C LYS A 31 1.65 -0.63 3.90
N ALA A 32 1.26 -1.91 3.86
CA ALA A 32 1.78 -2.86 2.87
C ALA A 32 1.38 -2.46 1.44
N ASN A 33 0.14 -2.04 1.23
CA ASN A 33 -0.35 -1.55 -0.05
C ASN A 33 0.38 -0.27 -0.49
N ASN A 34 0.63 0.65 0.41
CA ASN A 34 1.40 1.87 0.14
C ASN A 34 2.83 1.53 -0.31
N LYS A 35 3.46 0.55 0.31
CA LYS A 35 4.79 0.06 -0.09
C LYS A 35 4.76 -0.56 -1.48
N ALA A 36 3.75 -1.37 -1.78
CA ALA A 36 3.57 -1.98 -3.09
C ALA A 36 3.30 -0.92 -4.17
N LEU A 37 2.53 0.11 -3.87
CA LEU A 37 2.29 1.24 -4.77
C LEU A 37 3.61 1.96 -5.09
N GLY A 38 4.40 2.27 -4.09
CA GLY A 38 5.72 2.88 -4.28
C GLY A 38 6.64 2.03 -5.16
N ALA A 39 6.64 0.70 -4.97
CA ALA A 39 7.40 -0.22 -5.81
C ALA A 39 6.92 -0.24 -7.26
N ALA A 40 5.61 -0.19 -7.50
CA ALA A 40 5.04 -0.13 -8.84
C ALA A 40 5.40 1.18 -9.55
N VAL A 41 5.39 2.30 -8.84
CA VAL A 41 5.84 3.61 -9.36
C VAL A 41 7.33 3.54 -9.74
N ALA A 42 8.16 2.97 -8.88
CA ALA A 42 9.59 2.82 -9.14
C ALA A 42 9.87 1.93 -10.37
N ALA A 43 9.02 0.94 -10.61
CA ALA A 43 9.09 0.09 -11.80
C ALA A 43 8.53 0.77 -13.07
N GLY A 44 7.93 1.94 -12.95
CA GLY A 44 7.25 2.62 -14.06
C GLY A 44 5.97 1.93 -14.51
N ASP A 45 5.39 1.09 -13.66
CA ASP A 45 4.20 0.29 -13.97
C ASP A 45 2.92 1.00 -13.52
N ALA A 46 2.51 1.99 -14.31
CA ALA A 46 1.30 2.77 -14.05
C ALA A 46 0.02 1.92 -14.02
N LYS A 47 -0.02 0.85 -14.80
CA LYS A 47 -1.16 -0.08 -14.82
C LYS A 47 -1.27 -0.82 -13.49
N ALA A 48 -0.16 -1.30 -12.95
CA ALA A 48 -0.14 -1.94 -11.63
C ALA A 48 -0.60 -0.97 -10.53
N VAL A 49 -0.16 0.30 -10.58
CA VAL A 49 -0.63 1.33 -9.66
C VAL A 49 -2.14 1.50 -9.76
N ALA A 50 -2.68 1.63 -10.96
CA ALA A 50 -4.13 1.83 -11.17
C ALA A 50 -4.97 0.65 -10.68
N LEU A 51 -4.44 -0.58 -10.74
CA LEU A 51 -5.12 -1.78 -10.25
C LEU A 51 -5.23 -1.82 -8.71
N MET A 52 -4.49 -0.97 -8.00
CA MET A 52 -4.61 -0.82 -6.54
C MET A 52 -5.78 0.08 -6.14
N TYR A 53 -6.41 0.73 -7.10
CA TYR A 53 -7.63 1.53 -6.92
C TYR A 53 -8.87 0.68 -7.23
N THR A 54 -10.02 1.05 -6.62
CA THR A 54 -11.29 0.43 -7.00
C THR A 54 -11.67 0.81 -8.43
N LYS A 55 -12.53 0.02 -9.05
CA LYS A 55 -13.01 0.28 -10.43
C LYS A 55 -13.71 1.65 -10.56
N THR A 56 -14.33 2.12 -9.49
CA THR A 56 -15.04 3.41 -9.44
C THR A 56 -14.27 4.49 -8.68
N ALA A 57 -12.96 4.30 -8.53
CA ALA A 57 -12.12 5.24 -7.81
C ALA A 57 -12.08 6.62 -8.45
N LYS A 58 -11.85 7.62 -7.62
CA LYS A 58 -11.60 9.00 -8.06
C LYS A 58 -10.27 9.47 -7.50
N LEU A 59 -9.45 9.99 -8.37
CA LEU A 59 -8.18 10.62 -8.05
C LEU A 59 -8.34 12.13 -8.18
N LEU A 60 -8.01 12.84 -7.12
CA LEU A 60 -8.10 14.30 -7.02
C LEU A 60 -6.70 14.89 -6.88
N PRO A 61 -5.94 14.98 -7.99
CA PRO A 61 -4.58 15.50 -7.94
C PRO A 61 -4.54 17.02 -7.82
N PRO A 62 -3.42 17.59 -7.33
CA PRO A 62 -3.26 19.04 -7.33
C PRO A 62 -3.12 19.57 -8.77
N ASN A 63 -3.68 20.73 -9.02
CA ASN A 63 -3.52 21.48 -10.28
C ASN A 63 -3.91 20.71 -11.55
N ALA A 64 -4.80 19.72 -11.43
CA ALA A 64 -5.29 18.92 -12.54
C ALA A 64 -6.75 18.52 -12.32
N PRO A 65 -7.47 18.21 -13.38
CA PRO A 65 -8.85 17.75 -13.26
C PRO A 65 -8.95 16.41 -12.51
N LEU A 66 -10.09 16.17 -11.91
CA LEU A 66 -10.42 14.89 -11.29
C LEU A 66 -10.33 13.75 -12.31
N GLY A 67 -9.60 12.70 -11.96
CA GLY A 67 -9.54 11.47 -12.74
C GLY A 67 -10.51 10.42 -12.18
N LYS A 68 -11.32 9.85 -13.05
CA LYS A 68 -12.34 8.87 -12.68
C LYS A 68 -12.11 7.54 -13.37
N GLY A 69 -11.97 6.49 -12.57
CA GLY A 69 -11.86 5.12 -13.04
C GLY A 69 -10.45 4.72 -13.46
N THR A 70 -10.29 3.43 -13.76
CA THR A 70 -8.99 2.80 -14.01
C THR A 70 -8.22 3.44 -15.17
N LYS A 71 -8.91 3.77 -16.28
CA LYS A 71 -8.24 4.36 -17.46
C LYS A 71 -7.64 5.72 -17.16
N ALA A 72 -8.40 6.61 -16.51
CA ALA A 72 -7.93 7.95 -16.17
C ALA A 72 -6.80 7.91 -15.13
N ILE A 73 -6.89 7.02 -14.15
CA ILE A 73 -5.86 6.85 -13.12
C ILE A 73 -4.57 6.28 -13.72
N THR A 74 -4.68 5.32 -14.63
CA THR A 74 -3.52 4.80 -15.38
C THR A 74 -2.84 5.92 -16.15
N ALA A 75 -3.61 6.73 -16.87
CA ALA A 75 -3.07 7.86 -17.64
C ALA A 75 -2.36 8.89 -16.76
N PHE A 76 -2.91 9.18 -15.59
CA PHE A 76 -2.28 10.08 -14.60
C PHE A 76 -0.90 9.57 -14.19
N TRP A 77 -0.79 8.31 -13.79
CA TRP A 77 0.48 7.74 -13.35
C TRP A 77 1.48 7.54 -14.48
N GLN A 78 1.01 7.22 -15.70
CA GLN A 78 1.86 7.23 -16.90
C GLN A 78 2.45 8.61 -17.13
N GLY A 79 1.65 9.66 -16.99
CA GLY A 79 2.11 11.05 -17.10
C GLY A 79 3.15 11.39 -16.05
N ALA A 80 2.93 11.00 -14.81
CA ALA A 80 3.88 11.22 -13.71
C ALA A 80 5.24 10.54 -13.99
N VAL A 81 5.21 9.28 -14.41
CA VAL A 81 6.43 8.54 -14.79
C VAL A 81 7.14 9.21 -15.97
N ALA A 82 6.39 9.63 -16.99
CA ALA A 82 6.94 10.33 -18.15
C ALA A 82 7.57 11.68 -17.78
N MET A 83 7.08 12.34 -16.75
CA MET A 83 7.63 13.59 -16.22
C MET A 83 8.85 13.40 -15.30
N GLY A 84 9.29 12.19 -15.10
CA GLY A 84 10.51 11.88 -14.36
C GLY A 84 10.31 11.35 -12.95
N VAL A 85 9.08 11.03 -12.53
CA VAL A 85 8.84 10.37 -11.24
C VAL A 85 9.38 8.95 -11.28
N LYS A 86 10.33 8.65 -10.39
CA LYS A 86 11.01 7.35 -10.27
C LYS A 86 10.70 6.65 -8.96
N GLY A 87 10.02 7.29 -8.05
CA GLY A 87 9.64 6.72 -6.77
C GLY A 87 8.55 7.52 -6.09
N ALA A 88 7.77 6.81 -5.27
CA ALA A 88 6.78 7.41 -4.38
C ALA A 88 6.88 6.72 -3.02
N THR A 89 7.09 7.51 -2.00
CA THR A 89 7.09 7.03 -0.61
C THR A 89 5.86 7.59 0.08
N LEU A 90 5.03 6.70 0.60
CA LEU A 90 3.79 7.05 1.30
C LEU A 90 3.95 6.69 2.77
N LYS A 91 3.91 7.67 3.63
CA LYS A 91 4.03 7.50 5.07
C LYS A 91 2.68 7.71 5.74
N SER A 92 2.02 6.61 6.09
CA SER A 92 0.75 6.62 6.81
C SER A 92 0.93 7.19 8.21
N GLN A 93 0.11 8.16 8.58
CA GLN A 93 0.13 8.82 9.90
C GLN A 93 -1.07 8.41 10.74
N GLU A 94 -2.23 8.19 10.11
CA GLU A 94 -3.48 7.88 10.77
C GLU A 94 -4.32 6.98 9.89
N VAL A 95 -4.91 5.94 10.48
CA VAL A 95 -5.89 5.08 9.82
C VAL A 95 -7.09 4.88 10.74
N GLU A 96 -8.27 5.22 10.25
CA GLU A 96 -9.55 4.97 10.92
C GLU A 96 -10.36 3.99 10.11
N GLN A 97 -10.71 2.85 10.70
CA GLN A 97 -11.54 1.85 10.04
C GLN A 97 -13.01 2.02 10.41
N LEU A 98 -13.87 2.06 9.40
CA LEU A 98 -15.32 2.16 9.51
C LEU A 98 -15.95 0.98 8.73
N GLY A 99 -15.95 -0.21 9.33
CA GLY A 99 -16.42 -1.42 8.65
C GLY A 99 -15.56 -1.79 7.44
N THR A 100 -16.14 -1.77 6.24
CA THR A 100 -15.46 -2.05 4.97
C THR A 100 -14.89 -0.79 4.30
N THR A 101 -14.84 0.31 5.05
CA THR A 101 -14.24 1.59 4.65
C THR A 101 -13.14 1.93 5.65
N ALA A 102 -12.06 2.52 5.19
CA ALA A 102 -11.03 3.09 6.05
C ALA A 102 -10.60 4.45 5.53
N ILE A 103 -10.24 5.34 6.44
CA ILE A 103 -9.74 6.68 6.11
C ILE A 103 -8.29 6.72 6.55
N GLU A 104 -7.41 7.10 5.63
CA GLU A 104 -5.99 7.27 5.89
C GLU A 104 -5.57 8.72 5.66
N VAL A 105 -4.81 9.25 6.61
CA VAL A 105 -4.07 10.51 6.45
C VAL A 105 -2.59 10.18 6.45
N GLY A 106 -1.85 10.75 5.52
CA GLY A 106 -0.42 10.52 5.43
C GLY A 106 0.34 11.62 4.70
N ALA A 107 1.63 11.42 4.60
CA ALA A 107 2.55 12.29 3.88
C ALA A 107 3.20 11.52 2.74
N TYR A 108 3.51 12.20 1.64
CA TYR A 108 4.18 11.59 0.51
C TYR A 108 5.46 12.33 0.14
N THR A 109 6.36 11.60 -0.47
CA THR A 109 7.53 12.11 -1.16
C THR A 109 7.58 11.49 -2.55
N LEU A 110 7.63 12.32 -3.57
CA LEU A 110 7.93 11.89 -4.94
C LEU A 110 9.41 12.12 -5.22
N SER A 111 10.06 11.12 -5.76
CA SER A 111 11.47 11.18 -6.11
C SER A 111 11.69 10.95 -7.60
N GLY A 112 12.75 11.55 -8.12
CA GLY A 112 13.20 11.41 -9.48
C GLY A 112 14.48 10.60 -9.59
N GLU A 113 15.21 10.78 -10.68
CA GLU A 113 16.49 10.12 -10.97
C GLU A 113 17.47 10.32 -9.83
N GLY A 114 18.16 9.25 -9.44
CA GLY A 114 19.14 9.28 -8.36
C GLY A 114 18.58 9.56 -6.96
N GLY A 115 17.27 9.46 -6.78
CA GLY A 115 16.60 9.68 -5.50
C GLY A 115 16.35 11.15 -5.15
N VAL A 116 16.52 12.06 -6.12
CA VAL A 116 16.24 13.49 -5.91
C VAL A 116 14.78 13.68 -5.55
N THR A 117 14.49 14.46 -4.50
CA THR A 117 13.13 14.81 -4.13
C THR A 117 12.54 15.78 -5.14
N LEU A 118 11.44 15.39 -5.78
CA LEU A 118 10.71 16.23 -6.74
C LEU A 118 9.58 17.00 -6.07
N ASP A 119 8.88 16.35 -5.12
CA ASP A 119 7.77 16.97 -4.39
C ASP A 119 7.55 16.27 -3.05
N THR A 120 7.08 17.02 -2.08
CA THR A 120 6.57 16.51 -0.80
C THR A 120 5.19 17.08 -0.56
N GLY A 121 4.34 16.31 0.10
CA GLY A 121 2.98 16.73 0.39
C GLY A 121 2.27 15.84 1.39
N LYS A 122 0.99 15.97 1.43
CA LYS A 122 0.08 15.23 2.31
C LYS A 122 -1.10 14.72 1.51
N TYR A 123 -1.69 13.64 1.99
CA TYR A 123 -2.81 12.99 1.32
C TYR A 123 -3.85 12.51 2.32
N LEU A 124 -5.06 12.37 1.82
CA LEU A 124 -6.15 11.68 2.46
C LEU A 124 -6.70 10.67 1.47
N VAL A 125 -6.77 9.41 1.87
CA VAL A 125 -7.32 8.32 1.07
C VAL A 125 -8.49 7.67 1.80
N VAL A 126 -9.60 7.52 1.10
CA VAL A 126 -10.68 6.64 1.51
C VAL A 126 -10.46 5.29 0.84
N TRP A 127 -10.22 4.27 1.66
CA TRP A 127 -10.06 2.89 1.25
C TRP A 127 -11.39 2.15 1.32
N LYS A 128 -11.62 1.26 0.36
CA LYS A 128 -12.76 0.34 0.39
C LYS A 128 -12.35 -1.08 0.08
N LYS A 129 -13.02 -2.05 0.68
CA LYS A 129 -12.91 -3.43 0.25
C LYS A 129 -13.60 -3.61 -1.10
N GLU A 130 -12.83 -4.16 -2.05
CA GLU A 130 -13.33 -4.67 -3.32
C GLU A 130 -13.03 -6.17 -3.36
N GLY A 131 -14.03 -6.99 -3.20
CA GLY A 131 -13.84 -8.41 -2.90
C GLY A 131 -13.19 -8.60 -1.53
N ARG A 132 -11.99 -9.19 -1.48
CA ARG A 132 -11.21 -9.42 -0.25
C ARG A 132 -10.09 -8.42 -0.06
N GLU A 133 -9.90 -7.51 -1.02
CA GLU A 133 -8.78 -6.60 -1.04
C GLU A 133 -9.20 -5.18 -0.68
N TRP A 134 -8.35 -4.53 0.12
CA TRP A 134 -8.47 -3.10 0.38
C TRP A 134 -7.84 -2.33 -0.78
N LYS A 135 -8.63 -1.41 -1.38
CA LYS A 135 -8.21 -0.60 -2.52
C LYS A 135 -8.51 0.87 -2.30
N LEU A 136 -7.68 1.72 -2.91
CA LEU A 136 -7.90 3.17 -2.89
C LEU A 136 -9.22 3.48 -3.63
N HIS A 137 -10.10 4.23 -2.99
CA HIS A 137 -11.40 4.57 -3.55
C HIS A 137 -11.55 6.05 -3.82
N ARG A 138 -11.10 6.89 -2.90
CA ARG A 138 -10.96 8.34 -3.08
C ARG A 138 -9.57 8.70 -2.65
N ASP A 139 -8.86 9.40 -3.51
CA ASP A 139 -7.47 9.76 -3.27
C ASP A 139 -7.28 11.24 -3.59
N ILE A 140 -7.11 12.04 -2.56
CA ILE A 140 -6.80 13.46 -2.68
C ILE A 140 -5.44 13.75 -2.07
N PHE A 141 -4.62 14.48 -2.79
CA PHE A 141 -3.33 14.92 -2.30
C PHE A 141 -3.00 16.32 -2.74
N ASN A 142 -2.15 16.98 -1.98
CA ASN A 142 -1.68 18.30 -2.32
C ASN A 142 -0.22 18.49 -1.88
N SER A 143 0.48 19.30 -2.67
CA SER A 143 1.89 19.61 -2.43
C SER A 143 2.07 20.53 -1.24
N ASN A 144 3.24 20.43 -0.58
CA ASN A 144 3.71 21.39 0.40
C ASN A 144 4.45 22.57 -0.26
N GLY A 145 4.83 22.40 -1.53
CA GLY A 145 5.50 23.45 -2.31
C GLY A 145 4.53 24.52 -2.80
N ALA A 146 5.07 25.69 -3.13
CA ALA A 146 4.29 26.73 -3.78
C ALA A 146 3.87 26.29 -5.18
N PRO A 147 2.70 26.74 -5.68
CA PRO A 147 2.34 26.53 -7.07
C PRO A 147 3.41 27.12 -7.98
N ALA A 148 3.70 26.46 -9.11
CA ALA A 148 4.56 27.04 -10.13
C ALA A 148 3.93 28.35 -10.64
N ALA A 149 4.74 29.40 -10.70
CA ALA A 149 4.30 30.68 -11.19
C ALA A 149 3.97 30.63 -12.69
#